data_354c81ca63b45d390763efd4253beab0
#
_entry.id   354c81ca63b45d390763efd4253beab0
#
_cell.length_a   1.000
_cell.length_b   1.000
_cell.length_c   1.000
_cell.angle_alpha   90.00
_cell.angle_beta   90.00
_cell.angle_gamma   90.00
#
_symmetry.space_group_name_H-M   'P 1'
#
loop_
_entity.id
_entity.type
_entity.pdbx_description
1 polymer ?
#
loop_
_entity_poly.entity_id
_entity_poly.type
_entity_poly.pdbx_seq_one_letter_code
_entity_poly.pdbx_strand_id
1 'polypeptide(L)'
;MAKDILKNQDPKLQAMIVEHSAPAPKEIPMDAPVLKRVARPLRHVKFIPIKSLIFHTKTGPMDFSYEKKIKTPIPKNKIVVRVSNVGLNPVDMKIRNGYTSSIYGEIGLGREYSGVITEVGENLNYAWHVGDKVYGIYYHPHLAVGCLQSSILVDPKVDPILLRPESVSAEEAAGSLFCLATGYNILNKLSKNKYLKQDSNVLINGGTSSVGMFVIQLLKRHYKLQKKLVIVTSANGPQVLQEKFPDLADEMIFIDYLTCRGKSSKPLRKMLEEKKISQYDPVEDKETILNYNEGKFDVVLDFVGGYDILSHSSSLIHGGGAYVTTVGDYVANYKEDIFDSWDNPSANARKMFGSIIWSYNYTHYYFDPNAKTASANNDWIEQCGDFLKNGTVKCVVDKVYDWKDHKEAFSYMATQRAQGKLIMNVEKF
;
A
#
# COMPACT_ATOMS: atom_id res chain seq x y z
N MET A 1 -25.79 44.55 24.03
CA MET A 1 -25.79 43.81 22.75
C MET A 1 -25.82 42.26 22.88
N ALA A 2 -25.69 41.66 24.04
CA ALA A 2 -25.83 40.20 24.18
C ALA A 2 -27.21 39.69 24.61
N LYS A 3 -28.16 40.59 24.95
CA LYS A 3 -29.50 40.23 25.37
C LYS A 3 -30.56 40.25 24.24
N ASP A 4 -30.22 40.75 23.06
CA ASP A 4 -31.18 40.91 21.96
C ASP A 4 -31.08 39.79 20.90
N ILE A 5 -30.12 38.89 21.01
CA ILE A 5 -29.93 37.76 20.09
C ILE A 5 -30.84 36.56 20.45
N LEU A 6 -31.41 36.55 21.66
CA LEU A 6 -32.17 35.38 22.15
C LEU A 6 -33.69 35.50 21.88
N LYS A 7 -34.18 36.56 21.24
CA LYS A 7 -35.63 36.78 21.01
C LYS A 7 -36.18 36.18 19.71
N ASN A 8 -35.34 35.59 18.86
CA ASN A 8 -35.80 35.05 17.56
C ASN A 8 -35.41 33.58 17.33
N GLN A 9 -35.38 32.77 18.39
CA GLN A 9 -35.21 31.33 18.21
C GLN A 9 -36.56 30.59 18.37
N ASP A 10 -36.70 29.58 17.45
CA ASP A 10 -37.87 28.70 17.33
C ASP A 10 -38.29 28.13 18.71
N PRO A 11 -39.60 28.20 19.09
CA PRO A 11 -40.12 27.66 20.34
C PRO A 11 -39.76 26.20 20.62
N LYS A 12 -39.54 25.40 19.55
CA LYS A 12 -39.10 24.01 19.67
C LYS A 12 -37.67 23.88 20.18
N LEU A 13 -36.80 24.85 19.87
CA LEU A 13 -35.42 24.84 20.38
C LEU A 13 -35.33 25.21 21.85
N GLN A 14 -36.23 26.07 22.33
CA GLN A 14 -36.31 26.43 23.76
C GLN A 14 -36.83 25.26 24.60
N ALA A 15 -37.75 24.44 24.08
CA ALA A 15 -38.26 23.26 24.76
C ALA A 15 -37.16 22.18 24.93
N MET A 16 -36.30 21.98 23.91
CA MET A 16 -35.17 21.03 23.99
C MET A 16 -34.08 21.45 24.97
N ILE A 17 -33.89 22.74 25.24
CA ILE A 17 -32.91 23.22 26.20
C ILE A 17 -33.38 23.03 27.65
N VAL A 18 -34.68 23.04 27.89
CA VAL A 18 -35.27 22.83 29.22
C VAL A 18 -35.33 21.37 29.62
N GLU A 19 -35.44 20.45 28.65
CA GLU A 19 -35.47 18.99 28.96
C GLU A 19 -34.10 18.39 29.29
N HIS A 20 -33.00 19.11 29.07
CA HIS A 20 -31.64 18.62 29.36
C HIS A 20 -30.95 19.33 30.52
N SER A 21 -31.67 20.10 31.33
CA SER A 21 -31.13 20.56 32.62
C SER A 21 -31.05 19.37 33.57
N ALA A 22 -29.83 19.00 33.91
CA ALA A 22 -29.58 17.95 34.90
C ALA A 22 -30.36 18.25 36.19
N PRO A 23 -31.02 17.25 36.78
CA PRO A 23 -31.74 17.44 38.01
C PRO A 23 -30.77 17.95 39.10
N ALA A 24 -31.24 18.89 39.91
CA ALA A 24 -30.47 19.45 41.02
C ALA A 24 -29.85 18.32 41.86
N PRO A 25 -28.62 18.47 42.33
CA PRO A 25 -27.99 17.45 43.16
C PRO A 25 -28.86 17.12 44.37
N LYS A 26 -29.30 15.87 44.50
CA LYS A 26 -29.98 15.42 45.72
C LYS A 26 -29.03 15.59 46.89
N GLU A 27 -29.46 16.27 47.92
CA GLU A 27 -28.70 16.35 49.19
C GLU A 27 -28.37 14.93 49.68
N ILE A 28 -27.08 14.64 49.83
CA ILE A 28 -26.63 13.35 50.32
C ILE A 28 -26.80 13.38 51.85
N PRO A 29 -27.56 12.42 52.44
CA PRO A 29 -27.70 12.35 53.89
C PRO A 29 -26.33 12.30 54.56
N MET A 30 -26.17 13.07 55.65
CA MET A 30 -24.89 13.18 56.37
C MET A 30 -24.41 11.85 56.98
N ASP A 31 -25.25 10.81 57.06
CA ASP A 31 -24.95 9.49 57.61
C ASP A 31 -24.65 8.41 56.53
N ALA A 32 -24.43 8.83 55.29
CA ALA A 32 -24.03 7.85 54.27
C ALA A 32 -22.63 7.29 54.59
N PRO A 33 -22.46 5.95 54.63
CA PRO A 33 -21.16 5.36 54.92
C PRO A 33 -20.12 5.90 53.91
N VAL A 34 -19.09 6.54 54.42
CA VAL A 34 -17.94 7.01 53.63
C VAL A 34 -17.31 5.79 52.99
N LEU A 35 -17.67 5.50 51.72
CA LEU A 35 -16.98 4.52 50.92
C LEU A 35 -15.50 4.91 50.92
N LYS A 36 -14.68 4.21 51.72
CA LYS A 36 -13.22 4.34 51.67
C LYS A 36 -12.83 4.11 50.22
N ARG A 37 -12.52 5.20 49.51
CA ARG A 37 -11.88 5.08 48.21
C ARG A 37 -10.59 4.31 48.45
N VAL A 38 -10.60 3.03 48.09
CA VAL A 38 -9.36 2.25 48.01
C VAL A 38 -8.49 3.01 47.03
N ALA A 39 -7.45 3.65 47.55
CA ALA A 39 -6.49 4.36 46.73
C ALA A 39 -5.93 3.35 45.73
N ARG A 40 -6.34 3.49 44.46
CA ARG A 40 -5.71 2.70 43.41
C ARG A 40 -4.22 2.99 43.45
N PRO A 41 -3.36 1.96 43.50
CA PRO A 41 -1.93 2.20 43.52
C PRO A 41 -1.58 3.13 42.36
N LEU A 42 -0.83 4.19 42.61
CA LEU A 42 -0.37 5.09 41.57
C LEU A 42 0.44 4.28 40.58
N ARG A 43 -0.17 4.03 39.41
CA ARG A 43 0.54 3.37 38.30
C ARG A 43 1.66 4.32 37.90
N HIS A 44 2.91 3.89 38.07
CA HIS A 44 4.07 4.69 37.65
C HIS A 44 3.95 4.90 36.14
N VAL A 45 3.69 6.14 35.75
CA VAL A 45 3.67 6.55 34.36
C VAL A 45 5.12 6.60 33.86
N LYS A 46 5.43 5.79 32.87
CA LYS A 46 6.69 5.83 32.13
C LYS A 46 6.44 6.31 30.72
N PHE A 47 7.50 6.70 30.04
CA PHE A 47 7.46 7.11 28.64
C PHE A 47 8.51 6.35 27.84
N ILE A 48 8.11 5.81 26.71
CA ILE A 48 9.02 5.23 25.71
C ILE A 48 9.37 6.37 24.74
N PRO A 49 10.63 6.84 24.71
CA PRO A 49 11.04 7.87 23.75
C PRO A 49 11.00 7.29 22.32
N ILE A 50 10.60 8.13 21.37
CA ILE A 50 10.56 7.76 19.96
C ILE A 50 11.51 8.66 19.20
N LYS A 51 12.37 8.05 18.39
CA LYS A 51 13.10 8.73 17.33
C LYS A 51 12.33 8.52 16.03
N SER A 52 12.06 9.58 15.29
CA SER A 52 11.27 9.56 14.06
C SER A 52 12.00 10.27 12.93
N LEU A 53 11.94 9.75 11.73
CA LEU A 53 12.28 10.49 10.52
C LEU A 53 11.06 11.30 10.08
N ILE A 54 11.20 12.61 10.01
CA ILE A 54 10.10 13.54 9.73
C ILE A 54 10.52 14.61 8.71
N PHE A 55 9.54 15.37 8.24
CA PHE A 55 9.75 16.65 7.57
C PHE A 55 8.64 17.61 7.97
N HIS A 56 8.86 18.92 7.78
CA HIS A 56 7.90 19.96 8.16
C HIS A 56 7.25 20.66 6.96
N THR A 57 7.98 20.77 5.86
CA THR A 57 7.53 21.48 4.68
C THR A 57 7.87 20.72 3.41
N LYS A 58 7.12 20.96 2.34
CA LYS A 58 7.26 20.31 1.04
C LYS A 58 8.72 20.28 0.52
N THR A 59 9.45 21.36 0.69
CA THR A 59 10.85 21.49 0.22
C THR A 59 11.87 21.40 1.35
N GLY A 60 11.40 21.31 2.61
CA GLY A 60 12.27 21.24 3.77
C GLY A 60 13.09 19.96 3.84
N PRO A 61 14.17 19.93 4.62
CA PRO A 61 14.93 18.70 4.82
C PRO A 61 14.11 17.64 5.55
N MET A 62 14.45 16.39 5.31
CA MET A 62 14.09 15.31 6.24
C MET A 62 15.07 15.38 7.41
N ASP A 63 14.55 15.26 8.62
CA ASP A 63 15.31 15.36 9.86
C ASP A 63 14.79 14.38 10.91
N PHE A 64 15.52 14.26 12.01
CA PHE A 64 15.16 13.36 13.11
C PHE A 64 14.52 14.14 14.25
N SER A 65 13.34 13.71 14.66
CA SER A 65 12.65 14.22 15.84
C SER A 65 12.73 13.23 17.01
N TYR A 66 12.83 13.77 18.22
CA TYR A 66 12.81 13.03 19.48
C TYR A 66 11.67 13.50 20.39
N GLU A 67 10.75 14.31 19.89
CA GLU A 67 9.71 14.92 20.70
C GLU A 67 8.58 13.95 21.05
N LYS A 68 8.37 12.95 20.20
CA LYS A 68 7.32 11.96 20.39
C LYS A 68 7.70 10.92 21.43
N LYS A 69 6.70 10.50 22.22
CA LYS A 69 6.84 9.45 23.23
C LYS A 69 5.54 8.69 23.41
N ILE A 70 5.63 7.40 23.66
CA ILE A 70 4.50 6.56 24.02
C ILE A 70 4.40 6.54 25.56
N LYS A 71 3.23 6.90 26.08
CA LYS A 71 2.93 6.84 27.50
C LYS A 71 2.59 5.42 27.91
N THR A 72 3.20 4.91 28.99
CA THR A 72 2.85 3.62 29.59
C THR A 72 2.24 3.81 30.99
N PRO A 73 1.31 2.95 31.41
CA PRO A 73 0.75 1.81 30.67
C PRO A 73 -0.01 2.25 29.42
N ILE A 74 0.13 1.48 28.36
CA ILE A 74 -0.51 1.76 27.06
C ILE A 74 -2.02 1.49 27.09
N PRO A 75 -2.82 1.99 26.14
CA PRO A 75 -4.22 1.64 26.00
C PRO A 75 -4.42 0.13 25.92
N LYS A 76 -5.50 -0.37 26.56
CA LYS A 76 -5.76 -1.81 26.70
C LYS A 76 -5.90 -2.60 25.40
N ASN A 77 -6.28 -1.92 24.31
CA ASN A 77 -6.49 -2.49 22.97
C ASN A 77 -5.36 -2.18 21.98
N LYS A 78 -4.18 -1.80 22.49
CA LYS A 78 -3.04 -1.47 21.63
C LYS A 78 -1.80 -2.26 22.01
N ILE A 79 -0.87 -2.33 21.08
CA ILE A 79 0.45 -2.92 21.27
C ILE A 79 1.53 -1.92 20.88
N VAL A 80 2.71 -2.01 21.48
CA VAL A 80 3.89 -1.27 21.04
C VAL A 80 4.78 -2.22 20.26
N VAL A 81 5.11 -1.82 19.04
CA VAL A 81 6.08 -2.52 18.20
C VAL A 81 7.34 -1.67 18.11
N ARG A 82 8.48 -2.24 18.51
CA ARG A 82 9.79 -1.72 18.16
C ARG A 82 10.06 -2.08 16.71
N VAL A 83 10.15 -1.08 15.86
CA VAL A 83 10.34 -1.26 14.42
C VAL A 83 11.78 -1.65 14.13
N SER A 84 11.98 -2.64 13.27
CA SER A 84 13.30 -3.05 12.79
C SER A 84 13.54 -2.65 11.34
N ASN A 85 12.53 -2.83 10.48
CA ASN A 85 12.62 -2.49 9.06
C ASN A 85 11.34 -1.84 8.58
N VAL A 86 11.46 -0.95 7.59
CA VAL A 86 10.36 -0.23 6.96
C VAL A 86 10.46 -0.36 5.45
N GLY A 87 9.38 -0.79 4.82
CA GLY A 87 9.26 -0.81 3.36
C GLY A 87 8.87 0.56 2.82
N LEU A 88 9.66 1.08 1.88
CA LEU A 88 9.35 2.34 1.20
C LEU A 88 8.40 2.10 0.04
N ASN A 89 7.47 3.03 -0.16
CA ASN A 89 6.43 2.98 -1.18
C ASN A 89 6.32 4.29 -1.96
N PRO A 90 5.81 4.29 -3.20
CA PRO A 90 5.57 5.53 -3.95
C PRO A 90 4.72 6.56 -3.20
N VAL A 91 3.81 6.10 -2.34
CA VAL A 91 2.99 6.98 -1.50
C VAL A 91 3.83 7.78 -0.50
N ASP A 92 4.98 7.27 -0.05
CA ASP A 92 5.90 8.02 0.82
C ASP A 92 6.52 9.20 0.08
N MET A 93 6.84 9.02 -1.22
CA MET A 93 7.31 10.12 -2.07
C MET A 93 6.22 11.17 -2.28
N LYS A 94 4.99 10.74 -2.59
CA LYS A 94 3.85 11.65 -2.76
C LYS A 94 3.59 12.46 -1.49
N ILE A 95 3.62 11.82 -0.33
CA ILE A 95 3.50 12.48 0.98
C ILE A 95 4.64 13.47 1.20
N ARG A 96 5.87 13.06 0.89
CA ARG A 96 7.07 13.90 1.02
C ARG A 96 7.02 15.13 0.12
N ASN A 97 6.46 14.99 -1.08
CA ASN A 97 6.33 16.08 -2.04
C ASN A 97 5.20 17.06 -1.65
N GLY A 98 4.18 16.62 -0.96
CA GLY A 98 3.13 17.50 -0.45
C GLY A 98 1.79 16.83 -0.24
N TYR A 99 0.96 17.55 0.51
CA TYR A 99 -0.46 17.23 0.73
C TYR A 99 -1.33 18.34 0.16
N THR A 100 -2.53 17.99 -0.29
CA THR A 100 -3.57 18.97 -0.64
C THR A 100 -4.29 19.51 0.60
N SER A 101 -4.34 18.75 1.68
CA SER A 101 -4.88 19.20 2.96
C SER A 101 -3.77 19.80 3.83
N SER A 102 -4.07 20.90 4.52
CA SER A 102 -3.16 21.59 5.43
C SER A 102 -2.84 20.73 6.64
N ILE A 103 -1.75 19.96 6.56
CA ILE A 103 -1.19 19.29 7.73
C ILE A 103 -0.05 20.18 8.23
N TYR A 104 -0.09 20.51 9.53
CA TYR A 104 0.89 21.35 10.19
C TYR A 104 1.74 20.51 11.15
N GLY A 105 3.01 20.90 11.30
CA GLY A 105 3.94 20.27 12.21
C GLY A 105 4.75 19.16 11.58
N GLU A 106 5.15 18.18 12.39
CA GLU A 106 5.98 17.06 11.97
C GLU A 106 5.16 16.05 11.18
N ILE A 107 5.63 15.71 9.97
CA ILE A 107 5.01 14.71 9.11
C ILE A 107 5.92 13.48 9.03
N GLY A 108 5.42 12.33 9.48
CA GLY A 108 6.12 11.05 9.46
C GLY A 108 5.95 10.29 8.15
N LEU A 109 6.96 9.49 7.82
CA LEU A 109 7.06 8.67 6.62
C LEU A 109 7.04 7.16 6.96
N GLY A 110 6.94 6.32 5.93
CA GLY A 110 6.82 4.87 6.05
C GLY A 110 5.38 4.41 6.31
N ARG A 111 4.98 3.35 5.58
CA ARG A 111 3.58 2.86 5.62
C ARG A 111 3.45 1.38 5.94
N GLU A 112 4.53 0.63 5.85
CA GLU A 112 4.59 -0.78 6.22
C GLU A 112 5.91 -1.08 6.93
N TYR A 113 5.88 -2.06 7.81
CA TYR A 113 6.99 -2.33 8.72
C TYR A 113 7.13 -3.80 9.08
N SER A 114 8.29 -4.16 9.63
CA SER A 114 8.48 -5.33 10.49
C SER A 114 9.14 -4.92 11.81
N GLY A 115 8.93 -5.70 12.85
CA GLY A 115 9.46 -5.38 14.16
C GLY A 115 9.16 -6.44 15.21
N VAL A 116 9.32 -6.07 16.47
CA VAL A 116 9.10 -6.93 17.63
C VAL A 116 8.16 -6.23 18.61
N ILE A 117 7.18 -6.95 19.13
CA ILE A 117 6.27 -6.44 20.18
C ILE A 117 7.04 -6.24 21.48
N THR A 118 6.98 -5.05 22.06
CA THR A 118 7.61 -4.71 23.33
C THR A 118 6.63 -4.48 24.48
N GLU A 119 5.39 -4.08 24.17
CA GLU A 119 4.32 -3.97 25.16
C GLU A 119 2.98 -4.40 24.56
N VAL A 120 2.12 -5.02 25.38
CA VAL A 120 0.79 -5.50 25.00
C VAL A 120 -0.25 -4.93 25.95
N GLY A 121 -1.34 -4.39 25.42
CA GLY A 121 -2.48 -3.92 26.21
C GLY A 121 -3.27 -5.08 26.81
N GLU A 122 -3.81 -4.89 28.01
CA GLU A 122 -4.48 -5.94 28.80
C GLU A 122 -5.51 -6.78 28.01
N ASN A 123 -6.25 -6.15 27.07
CA ASN A 123 -7.29 -6.82 26.31
C ASN A 123 -6.75 -7.67 25.14
N LEU A 124 -5.46 -7.67 24.90
CA LEU A 124 -4.83 -8.33 23.74
C LEU A 124 -3.90 -9.47 24.12
N ASN A 125 -3.67 -9.71 25.43
CA ASN A 125 -2.74 -10.70 25.96
C ASN A 125 -3.07 -12.16 25.59
N TYR A 126 -4.28 -12.42 25.08
CA TYR A 126 -4.67 -13.74 24.59
C TYR A 126 -4.17 -14.03 23.16
N ALA A 127 -3.84 -12.99 22.39
CA ALA A 127 -3.50 -13.12 20.98
C ALA A 127 -2.08 -12.64 20.66
N TRP A 128 -1.50 -11.73 21.48
CA TRP A 128 -0.22 -11.10 21.23
C TRP A 128 0.67 -11.15 22.46
N HIS A 129 1.96 -11.40 22.29
CA HIS A 129 2.93 -11.53 23.36
C HIS A 129 4.14 -10.61 23.13
N VAL A 130 4.75 -10.17 24.22
CA VAL A 130 6.03 -9.48 24.17
C VAL A 130 7.10 -10.42 23.60
N GLY A 131 7.84 -9.96 22.62
CA GLY A 131 8.81 -10.76 21.87
C GLY A 131 8.30 -11.31 20.54
N ASP A 132 7.00 -11.26 20.27
CA ASP A 132 6.45 -11.69 18.98
C ASP A 132 7.05 -10.85 17.84
N LYS A 133 7.57 -11.54 16.83
CA LYS A 133 8.05 -10.95 15.58
C LYS A 133 6.84 -10.70 14.70
N VAL A 134 6.64 -9.44 14.30
CA VAL A 134 5.45 -9.01 13.56
C VAL A 134 5.81 -8.19 12.33
N TYR A 135 4.87 -8.09 11.40
CA TYR A 135 4.92 -7.16 10.28
C TYR A 135 3.50 -6.67 9.97
N GLY A 136 3.41 -5.51 9.34
CA GLY A 136 2.10 -4.94 9.09
C GLY A 136 2.12 -3.64 8.31
N ILE A 137 0.94 -3.05 8.18
CA ILE A 137 0.72 -1.76 7.55
C ILE A 137 0.34 -0.75 8.62
N TYR A 138 0.97 0.43 8.59
CA TYR A 138 0.69 1.55 9.47
C TYR A 138 0.34 2.78 8.62
N TYR A 139 -0.92 2.82 8.17
CA TYR A 139 -1.36 3.75 7.14
C TYR A 139 -2.24 4.86 7.71
N HIS A 140 -1.61 5.91 8.22
CA HIS A 140 -2.29 7.08 8.79
C HIS A 140 -1.79 8.40 8.17
N PRO A 141 -1.86 8.55 6.83
CA PRO A 141 -1.32 9.75 6.17
C PRO A 141 -2.00 11.03 6.65
N HIS A 142 -3.31 10.98 6.91
CA HIS A 142 -4.09 12.14 7.37
C HIS A 142 -3.81 12.56 8.82
N LEU A 143 -3.14 11.70 9.59
CA LEU A 143 -2.70 12.02 10.96
C LEU A 143 -1.24 12.46 11.02
N ALA A 144 -0.60 12.64 9.86
CA ALA A 144 0.81 12.98 9.75
C ALA A 144 1.77 12.01 10.47
N VAL A 145 1.36 10.76 10.67
CA VAL A 145 2.21 9.75 11.31
C VAL A 145 2.62 8.67 10.32
N GLY A 146 3.78 8.07 10.54
CA GLY A 146 4.31 6.97 9.75
C GLY A 146 5.11 6.00 10.62
N CYS A 147 5.61 4.94 10.04
CA CYS A 147 6.36 3.91 10.76
C CYS A 147 7.89 4.03 10.63
N LEU A 148 8.43 5.05 9.93
CA LEU A 148 9.87 5.38 9.98
C LEU A 148 10.22 6.01 11.31
N GLN A 149 10.09 5.22 12.37
CA GLN A 149 10.38 5.60 13.74
C GLN A 149 10.76 4.36 14.57
N SER A 150 11.44 4.61 15.71
CA SER A 150 11.96 3.53 16.56
C SER A 150 10.88 2.63 17.16
N SER A 151 9.69 3.17 17.43
CA SER A 151 8.54 2.43 17.97
C SER A 151 7.23 3.03 17.50
N ILE A 152 6.23 2.18 17.29
CA ILE A 152 4.86 2.55 16.91
C ILE A 152 3.84 1.97 17.88
N LEU A 153 2.73 2.68 18.03
CA LEU A 153 1.58 2.24 18.81
C LEU A 153 0.49 1.76 17.85
N VAL A 154 0.32 0.45 17.75
CA VAL A 154 -0.54 -0.23 16.80
C VAL A 154 -1.87 -0.62 17.46
N ASP A 155 -2.98 -0.43 16.76
CA ASP A 155 -4.29 -0.97 17.11
C ASP A 155 -4.63 -2.13 16.14
N PRO A 156 -4.53 -3.41 16.58
CA PRO A 156 -4.76 -4.56 15.68
C PRO A 156 -6.15 -4.66 15.05
N LYS A 157 -7.11 -3.85 15.52
CA LYS A 157 -8.45 -3.75 14.91
C LYS A 157 -8.49 -2.80 13.73
N VAL A 158 -7.51 -1.92 13.62
CA VAL A 158 -7.45 -0.85 12.61
C VAL A 158 -6.25 -1.06 11.69
N ASP A 159 -5.11 -1.37 12.29
CA ASP A 159 -3.82 -1.52 11.61
C ASP A 159 -3.62 -3.00 11.25
N PRO A 160 -3.55 -3.35 9.97
CA PRO A 160 -3.24 -4.72 9.55
C PRO A 160 -1.89 -5.17 10.12
N ILE A 161 -1.91 -6.23 10.91
CA ILE A 161 -0.70 -6.78 11.55
C ILE A 161 -0.78 -8.31 11.57
N LEU A 162 0.34 -8.96 11.32
CA LEU A 162 0.51 -10.41 11.27
C LEU A 162 1.76 -10.84 12.03
N LEU A 163 1.75 -12.07 12.54
CA LEU A 163 2.98 -12.72 13.02
C LEU A 163 3.88 -13.03 11.82
N ARG A 164 5.15 -12.66 11.94
CA ARG A 164 6.14 -12.91 10.89
C ARG A 164 6.51 -14.38 10.85
N PRO A 165 6.34 -15.07 9.71
CA PRO A 165 6.80 -16.45 9.56
C PRO A 165 8.33 -16.52 9.72
N GLU A 166 8.84 -17.59 10.32
CA GLU A 166 10.29 -17.77 10.50
C GLU A 166 11.06 -17.88 9.18
N SER A 167 10.38 -18.40 8.14
CA SER A 167 10.93 -18.53 6.78
C SER A 167 11.07 -17.19 6.03
N VAL A 168 10.51 -16.11 6.57
CA VAL A 168 10.51 -14.77 5.94
C VAL A 168 11.42 -13.84 6.74
N SER A 169 12.40 -13.23 6.09
CA SER A 169 13.30 -12.29 6.76
C SER A 169 12.56 -11.03 7.23
N ALA A 170 13.18 -10.23 8.08
CA ALA A 170 12.57 -8.99 8.56
C ALA A 170 12.42 -7.96 7.43
N GLU A 171 13.39 -7.93 6.51
CA GLU A 171 13.41 -7.08 5.34
C GLU A 171 12.29 -7.46 4.36
N GLU A 172 12.18 -8.76 4.02
CA GLU A 172 11.12 -9.25 3.15
C GLU A 172 9.73 -8.97 3.75
N ALA A 173 9.55 -9.22 5.04
CA ALA A 173 8.29 -8.96 5.73
C ALA A 173 7.91 -7.48 5.71
N ALA A 174 8.87 -6.57 5.97
CA ALA A 174 8.66 -5.12 5.94
C ALA A 174 8.25 -4.60 4.55
N GLY A 175 8.66 -5.29 3.48
CA GLY A 175 8.37 -4.87 2.10
C GLY A 175 7.20 -5.59 1.44
N SER A 176 6.48 -6.44 2.15
CA SER A 176 5.54 -7.36 1.51
C SER A 176 4.10 -6.86 1.47
N LEU A 177 3.54 -6.53 2.64
CA LEU A 177 2.08 -6.58 2.81
C LEU A 177 1.34 -5.53 1.99
N PHE A 178 1.88 -4.32 1.85
CA PHE A 178 1.23 -3.23 1.12
C PHE A 178 1.11 -3.54 -0.39
N CYS A 179 2.20 -3.97 -1.00
CA CYS A 179 2.24 -4.29 -2.43
C CYS A 179 1.54 -5.61 -2.76
N LEU A 180 1.70 -6.64 -1.92
CA LEU A 180 1.03 -7.92 -2.08
C LEU A 180 -0.49 -7.75 -1.97
N ALA A 181 -0.97 -7.03 -0.96
CA ALA A 181 -2.40 -6.76 -0.79
C ALA A 181 -2.97 -5.94 -1.96
N THR A 182 -2.21 -4.97 -2.47
CA THR A 182 -2.60 -4.22 -3.69
C THR A 182 -2.82 -5.18 -4.86
N GLY A 183 -1.83 -6.02 -5.17
CA GLY A 183 -1.92 -7.00 -6.26
C GLY A 183 -3.03 -8.01 -6.05
N TYR A 184 -3.11 -8.60 -4.86
CA TYR A 184 -4.13 -9.60 -4.53
C TYR A 184 -5.54 -9.04 -4.66
N ASN A 185 -5.83 -7.87 -4.09
CA ASN A 185 -7.18 -7.28 -4.16
C ASN A 185 -7.59 -6.93 -5.60
N ILE A 186 -6.66 -6.46 -6.44
CA ILE A 186 -6.91 -6.26 -7.88
C ILE A 186 -7.31 -7.59 -8.54
N LEU A 187 -6.48 -8.62 -8.39
CA LEU A 187 -6.71 -9.92 -9.03
C LEU A 187 -7.97 -10.62 -8.51
N ASN A 188 -8.21 -10.56 -7.21
CA ASN A 188 -9.41 -11.10 -6.58
C ASN A 188 -10.69 -10.45 -7.11
N LYS A 189 -10.69 -9.11 -7.27
CA LYS A 189 -11.80 -8.39 -7.87
C LYS A 189 -12.02 -8.78 -9.34
N LEU A 190 -10.95 -8.89 -10.12
CA LEU A 190 -11.01 -9.32 -11.51
C LEU A 190 -11.52 -10.76 -11.65
N SER A 191 -11.08 -11.66 -10.79
CA SER A 191 -11.54 -13.06 -10.76
C SER A 191 -13.01 -13.17 -10.35
N LYS A 192 -13.43 -12.49 -9.28
CA LYS A 192 -14.84 -12.46 -8.84
C LYS A 192 -15.78 -11.91 -9.92
N ASN A 193 -15.32 -10.92 -10.67
CA ASN A 193 -16.08 -10.31 -11.76
C ASN A 193 -15.92 -11.05 -13.11
N LYS A 194 -15.24 -12.20 -13.12
CA LYS A 194 -15.04 -13.08 -14.29
C LYS A 194 -14.22 -12.45 -15.44
N TYR A 195 -13.47 -11.37 -15.18
CA TYR A 195 -12.51 -10.82 -16.14
C TYR A 195 -11.22 -11.63 -16.17
N LEU A 196 -10.80 -12.21 -15.04
CA LEU A 196 -9.63 -13.07 -14.92
C LEU A 196 -10.07 -14.52 -14.77
N LYS A 197 -9.62 -15.37 -15.68
CA LYS A 197 -9.80 -16.83 -15.71
C LYS A 197 -8.45 -17.50 -15.91
N GLN A 198 -8.38 -18.82 -15.81
CA GLN A 198 -7.12 -19.57 -16.00
C GLN A 198 -6.58 -19.48 -17.43
N ASP A 199 -7.46 -19.33 -18.41
CA ASP A 199 -7.14 -19.20 -19.83
C ASP A 199 -7.03 -17.74 -20.31
N SER A 200 -7.07 -16.77 -19.41
CA SER A 200 -6.98 -15.34 -19.74
C SER A 200 -5.61 -14.97 -20.27
N ASN A 201 -5.63 -14.03 -21.21
CA ASN A 201 -4.45 -13.40 -21.77
C ASN A 201 -4.16 -12.09 -21.02
N VAL A 202 -3.00 -11.99 -20.36
CA VAL A 202 -2.70 -10.91 -19.42
C VAL A 202 -1.46 -10.12 -19.85
N LEU A 203 -1.62 -8.79 -19.90
CA LEU A 203 -0.54 -7.82 -20.07
C LEU A 203 -0.24 -7.14 -18.73
N ILE A 204 1.03 -7.07 -18.36
CA ILE A 204 1.52 -6.36 -17.17
C ILE A 204 2.46 -5.24 -17.62
N ASN A 205 2.09 -3.99 -17.40
CA ASN A 205 2.96 -2.83 -17.56
C ASN A 205 3.65 -2.50 -16.24
N GLY A 206 4.98 -2.61 -16.19
CA GLY A 206 5.77 -2.45 -14.98
C GLY A 206 5.99 -3.74 -14.19
N GLY A 207 6.35 -4.83 -14.88
CA GLY A 207 6.54 -6.14 -14.27
C GLY A 207 7.62 -6.20 -13.18
N THR A 208 8.65 -5.35 -13.24
CA THR A 208 9.70 -5.26 -12.21
C THR A 208 9.36 -4.32 -11.04
N SER A 209 8.19 -3.68 -11.07
CA SER A 209 7.69 -2.96 -9.90
C SER A 209 7.36 -3.92 -8.75
N SER A 210 7.39 -3.44 -7.51
CA SER A 210 7.07 -4.29 -6.35
C SER A 210 5.68 -4.96 -6.47
N VAL A 211 4.66 -4.23 -6.94
CA VAL A 211 3.33 -4.80 -7.17
C VAL A 211 3.36 -5.78 -8.34
N GLY A 212 4.05 -5.43 -9.44
CA GLY A 212 4.19 -6.29 -10.61
C GLY A 212 4.79 -7.65 -10.29
N MET A 213 5.85 -7.68 -9.49
CA MET A 213 6.49 -8.92 -9.07
C MET A 213 5.58 -9.82 -8.20
N PHE A 214 4.75 -9.26 -7.32
CA PHE A 214 3.76 -10.05 -6.59
C PHE A 214 2.64 -10.55 -7.51
N VAL A 215 2.19 -9.71 -8.44
CA VAL A 215 1.13 -10.06 -9.39
C VAL A 215 1.55 -11.20 -10.31
N ILE A 216 2.78 -11.19 -10.83
CA ILE A 216 3.34 -12.29 -11.62
C ILE A 216 3.25 -13.62 -10.86
N GLN A 217 3.71 -13.64 -9.63
CA GLN A 217 3.68 -14.83 -8.78
C GLN A 217 2.25 -15.28 -8.47
N LEU A 218 1.35 -14.35 -8.11
CA LEU A 218 -0.05 -14.66 -7.84
C LEU A 218 -0.77 -15.24 -9.07
N LEU A 219 -0.60 -14.63 -10.23
CA LEU A 219 -1.22 -15.11 -11.48
C LEU A 219 -0.82 -16.55 -11.79
N LYS A 220 0.47 -16.86 -11.66
CA LYS A 220 0.99 -18.18 -12.00
C LYS A 220 0.79 -19.19 -10.89
N ARG A 221 1.10 -18.85 -9.65
CA ARG A 221 1.14 -19.83 -8.54
C ARG A 221 -0.19 -19.98 -7.80
N HIS A 222 -1.00 -18.91 -7.72
CA HIS A 222 -2.31 -18.95 -7.03
C HIS A 222 -3.48 -19.10 -8.03
N TYR A 223 -3.59 -18.20 -9.02
CA TYR A 223 -4.67 -18.25 -10.01
C TYR A 223 -4.46 -19.31 -11.10
N LYS A 224 -3.26 -19.91 -11.17
CA LYS A 224 -2.93 -20.99 -12.12
C LYS A 224 -3.16 -20.60 -13.59
N LEU A 225 -2.77 -19.36 -13.93
CA LEU A 225 -2.88 -18.86 -15.29
C LEU A 225 -2.09 -19.76 -16.26
N GLN A 226 -2.75 -20.25 -17.31
CA GLN A 226 -2.18 -21.22 -18.25
C GLN A 226 -1.31 -20.55 -19.33
N LYS A 227 -1.72 -19.36 -19.78
CA LYS A 227 -1.02 -18.61 -20.83
C LYS A 227 0.20 -17.88 -20.30
N LYS A 228 1.19 -17.64 -21.17
CA LYS A 228 2.35 -16.82 -20.86
C LYS A 228 1.93 -15.38 -20.54
N LEU A 229 2.61 -14.76 -19.60
CA LEU A 229 2.42 -13.36 -19.26
C LEU A 229 3.17 -12.47 -20.24
N VAL A 230 2.52 -11.47 -20.80
CA VAL A 230 3.20 -10.43 -21.57
C VAL A 230 3.56 -9.29 -20.59
N ILE A 231 4.83 -8.96 -20.53
CA ILE A 231 5.38 -8.06 -19.49
C ILE A 231 6.15 -6.92 -20.16
N VAL A 232 5.74 -5.69 -19.89
CA VAL A 232 6.50 -4.50 -20.25
C VAL A 232 7.43 -4.15 -19.09
N THR A 233 8.73 -4.06 -19.38
CA THR A 233 9.77 -3.78 -18.39
C THR A 233 10.99 -3.08 -19.02
N SER A 234 12.03 -2.78 -18.25
CA SER A 234 13.30 -2.24 -18.75
C SER A 234 14.19 -3.34 -19.37
N ALA A 235 15.27 -2.94 -20.04
CA ALA A 235 16.19 -3.86 -20.74
C ALA A 235 16.73 -4.99 -19.84
N ASN A 236 17.06 -4.69 -18.58
CA ASN A 236 17.54 -5.69 -17.61
C ASN A 236 16.40 -6.39 -16.83
N GLY A 237 15.16 -5.99 -17.08
CA GLY A 237 13.98 -6.58 -16.39
C GLY A 237 13.79 -8.06 -16.64
N PRO A 238 13.98 -8.58 -17.87
CA PRO A 238 13.91 -10.01 -18.17
C PRO A 238 14.88 -10.82 -17.30
N GLN A 239 16.14 -10.41 -17.25
CA GLN A 239 17.15 -11.08 -16.44
C GLN A 239 16.76 -11.11 -14.96
N VAL A 240 16.36 -9.97 -14.40
CA VAL A 240 15.95 -9.88 -12.98
C VAL A 240 14.77 -10.79 -12.68
N LEU A 241 13.73 -10.79 -13.54
CA LEU A 241 12.54 -11.62 -13.31
C LEU A 241 12.85 -13.11 -13.44
N GLN A 242 13.69 -13.51 -14.39
CA GLN A 242 14.11 -14.90 -14.58
C GLN A 242 15.01 -15.39 -13.43
N GLU A 243 15.92 -14.57 -12.95
CA GLU A 243 16.78 -14.89 -11.79
C GLU A 243 15.97 -15.00 -10.49
N LYS A 244 14.99 -14.10 -10.28
CA LYS A 244 14.17 -14.10 -9.06
C LYS A 244 13.08 -15.17 -9.07
N PHE A 245 12.58 -15.53 -10.25
CA PHE A 245 11.51 -16.51 -10.46
C PHE A 245 11.89 -17.54 -11.52
N PRO A 246 12.94 -18.37 -11.26
CA PRO A 246 13.43 -19.34 -12.25
C PRO A 246 12.37 -20.37 -12.65
N ASP A 247 11.45 -20.70 -11.74
CA ASP A 247 10.29 -21.57 -11.99
C ASP A 247 9.25 -20.97 -12.97
N LEU A 248 9.34 -19.66 -13.22
CA LEU A 248 8.44 -18.93 -14.11
C LEU A 248 9.17 -18.36 -15.34
N ALA A 249 10.44 -18.66 -15.54
CA ALA A 249 11.27 -18.08 -16.60
C ALA A 249 10.63 -18.25 -17.99
N ASP A 250 10.15 -19.47 -18.31
CA ASP A 250 9.52 -19.79 -19.58
C ASP A 250 8.06 -19.31 -19.70
N GLU A 251 7.49 -18.76 -18.62
CA GLU A 251 6.10 -18.33 -18.53
C GLU A 251 5.91 -16.85 -18.84
N MET A 252 6.97 -16.17 -19.30
CA MET A 252 6.97 -14.73 -19.54
C MET A 252 7.43 -14.38 -20.96
N ILE A 253 6.82 -13.35 -21.54
CA ILE A 253 7.18 -12.70 -22.80
C ILE A 253 7.46 -11.24 -22.48
N PHE A 254 8.58 -10.70 -22.94
CA PHE A 254 9.02 -9.37 -22.54
C PHE A 254 8.93 -8.33 -23.66
N ILE A 255 8.55 -7.13 -23.28
CA ILE A 255 8.61 -5.92 -24.10
C ILE A 255 9.51 -4.93 -23.38
N ASP A 256 10.63 -4.57 -23.99
CA ASP A 256 11.50 -3.51 -23.44
C ASP A 256 10.99 -2.12 -23.87
N TYR A 257 10.52 -1.34 -22.88
CA TYR A 257 10.01 0.00 -23.15
C TYR A 257 11.13 1.00 -23.57
N LEU A 258 12.39 0.73 -23.27
CA LEU A 258 13.50 1.59 -23.65
C LEU A 258 13.77 1.51 -25.15
N THR A 259 13.72 0.30 -25.74
CA THR A 259 13.94 0.11 -27.17
C THR A 259 12.88 0.81 -28.02
N CYS A 260 11.65 0.90 -27.51
CA CYS A 260 10.56 1.61 -28.17
C CYS A 260 10.34 3.05 -27.69
N ARG A 261 11.28 3.62 -26.96
CA ARG A 261 11.25 5.00 -26.43
C ARG A 261 9.97 5.31 -25.64
N GLY A 262 9.55 4.38 -24.79
CA GLY A 262 8.33 4.48 -23.98
C GLY A 262 7.02 4.25 -24.73
N LYS A 263 7.06 3.90 -26.03
CA LYS A 263 5.87 3.61 -26.86
C LYS A 263 5.62 2.11 -26.97
N SER A 264 5.38 1.47 -25.83
CA SER A 264 5.19 0.00 -25.74
C SER A 264 3.97 -0.52 -26.51
N SER A 265 2.98 0.34 -26.76
CA SER A 265 1.82 0.01 -27.59
C SER A 265 2.20 -0.39 -29.03
N LYS A 266 3.31 0.15 -29.56
CA LYS A 266 3.75 -0.16 -30.93
C LYS A 266 4.20 -1.62 -31.07
N PRO A 267 5.20 -2.14 -30.30
CA PRO A 267 5.58 -3.54 -30.36
C PRO A 267 4.45 -4.49 -29.94
N LEU A 268 3.60 -4.09 -28.98
CA LEU A 268 2.43 -4.88 -28.59
C LEU A 268 1.46 -5.09 -29.77
N ARG A 269 1.09 -4.03 -30.48
CA ARG A 269 0.22 -4.15 -31.67
C ARG A 269 0.87 -4.97 -32.76
N LYS A 270 2.16 -4.75 -33.03
CA LYS A 270 2.91 -5.54 -34.02
C LYS A 270 2.89 -7.03 -33.67
N MET A 271 3.10 -7.37 -32.38
CA MET A 271 3.00 -8.75 -31.90
C MET A 271 1.62 -9.39 -32.20
N LEU A 272 0.54 -8.63 -31.95
CA LEU A 272 -0.82 -9.11 -32.23
C LEU A 272 -1.10 -9.28 -33.71
N GLU A 273 -0.61 -8.39 -34.58
CA GLU A 273 -0.78 -8.39 -36.01
C GLU A 273 0.03 -9.52 -36.68
N GLU A 274 1.32 -9.60 -36.34
CA GLU A 274 2.25 -10.58 -36.94
C GLU A 274 2.19 -11.97 -36.29
N LYS A 275 1.48 -12.09 -35.15
CA LYS A 275 1.40 -13.30 -34.32
C LYS A 275 2.77 -13.86 -33.88
N LYS A 276 3.74 -13.00 -33.77
CA LYS A 276 5.11 -13.32 -33.34
C LYS A 276 5.77 -12.14 -32.65
N ILE A 277 6.77 -12.43 -31.82
CA ILE A 277 7.61 -11.42 -31.17
C ILE A 277 9.04 -11.91 -31.10
N SER A 278 9.98 -11.00 -31.32
CA SER A 278 11.38 -11.27 -31.05
C SER A 278 11.68 -11.04 -29.57
N GLN A 279 12.37 -12.01 -28.97
CA GLN A 279 12.91 -11.93 -27.59
C GLN A 279 14.43 -11.99 -27.68
N TYR A 280 15.08 -11.01 -27.08
CA TYR A 280 16.52 -11.02 -26.92
C TYR A 280 16.90 -11.62 -25.58
N ASP A 281 17.76 -12.64 -25.60
CA ASP A 281 18.37 -13.21 -24.42
C ASP A 281 19.75 -12.56 -24.21
N PRO A 282 19.93 -11.71 -23.18
CA PRO A 282 21.20 -11.03 -22.94
C PRO A 282 22.31 -11.96 -22.42
N VAL A 283 21.96 -13.15 -21.93
CA VAL A 283 22.95 -14.13 -21.41
C VAL A 283 23.54 -14.93 -22.55
N GLU A 284 22.70 -15.36 -23.50
CA GLU A 284 23.12 -16.13 -24.67
C GLU A 284 23.49 -15.22 -25.87
N ASP A 285 23.32 -13.91 -25.76
CA ASP A 285 23.46 -12.92 -26.85
C ASP A 285 22.71 -13.37 -28.13
N LYS A 286 21.47 -13.82 -27.92
CA LYS A 286 20.69 -14.47 -28.97
C LYS A 286 19.29 -13.88 -29.07
N GLU A 287 18.86 -13.64 -30.30
CA GLU A 287 17.48 -13.27 -30.63
C GLU A 287 16.68 -14.53 -30.98
N THR A 288 15.56 -14.73 -30.30
CA THR A 288 14.64 -15.84 -30.52
C THR A 288 13.27 -15.31 -30.91
N ILE A 289 12.69 -15.84 -31.99
CA ILE A 289 11.34 -15.48 -32.42
C ILE A 289 10.34 -16.44 -31.76
N LEU A 290 9.45 -15.88 -30.95
CA LEU A 290 8.35 -16.61 -30.33
C LEU A 290 7.05 -16.39 -31.10
N ASN A 291 6.26 -17.45 -31.31
CA ASN A 291 4.91 -17.35 -31.82
C ASN A 291 3.97 -16.83 -30.73
N TYR A 292 3.07 -15.92 -31.10
CA TYR A 292 2.05 -15.37 -30.22
C TYR A 292 0.67 -15.47 -30.91
N ASN A 293 -0.08 -16.50 -30.58
CA ASN A 293 -1.39 -16.78 -31.21
C ASN A 293 -2.58 -16.46 -30.29
N GLU A 294 -2.31 -15.86 -29.10
CA GLU A 294 -3.31 -15.69 -28.05
C GLU A 294 -4.33 -14.57 -28.31
N GLY A 295 -4.05 -13.71 -29.31
CA GLY A 295 -4.92 -12.57 -29.62
C GLY A 295 -4.84 -11.43 -28.62
N LYS A 296 -5.86 -10.57 -28.60
CA LYS A 296 -5.94 -9.42 -27.69
C LYS A 296 -5.99 -9.86 -26.23
N PHE A 297 -5.67 -8.92 -25.33
CA PHE A 297 -5.66 -9.18 -23.89
C PHE A 297 -7.06 -9.17 -23.28
N ASP A 298 -7.29 -10.08 -22.34
CA ASP A 298 -8.45 -10.08 -21.45
C ASP A 298 -8.28 -9.06 -20.33
N VAL A 299 -7.04 -8.97 -19.81
CA VAL A 299 -6.70 -8.12 -18.68
C VAL A 299 -5.40 -7.36 -18.96
N VAL A 300 -5.43 -6.06 -18.74
CA VAL A 300 -4.24 -5.20 -18.69
C VAL A 300 -4.08 -4.67 -17.28
N LEU A 301 -2.92 -4.91 -16.68
CA LEU A 301 -2.52 -4.43 -15.36
C LEU A 301 -1.41 -3.39 -15.53
N ASP A 302 -1.71 -2.15 -15.19
CA ASP A 302 -0.82 -1.02 -15.42
C ASP A 302 -0.35 -0.39 -14.11
N PHE A 303 0.93 -0.59 -13.79
CA PHE A 303 1.60 -0.07 -12.60
C PHE A 303 2.54 1.11 -12.90
N VAL A 304 2.53 1.60 -14.13
CA VAL A 304 3.37 2.72 -14.61
C VAL A 304 2.55 3.96 -14.94
N GLY A 305 1.37 3.74 -15.51
CA GLY A 305 0.48 4.81 -15.97
C GLY A 305 0.87 5.37 -17.35
N GLY A 306 0.18 6.41 -17.73
CA GLY A 306 0.37 7.11 -18.99
C GLY A 306 -0.56 6.69 -20.10
N TYR A 307 -0.52 7.49 -21.18
CA TYR A 307 -1.49 7.36 -22.27
C TYR A 307 -1.10 6.34 -23.35
N ASP A 308 0.12 5.84 -23.37
CA ASP A 308 0.60 5.05 -24.51
C ASP A 308 -0.23 3.77 -24.72
N ILE A 309 -0.29 2.89 -23.71
CA ILE A 309 -1.09 1.66 -23.80
C ILE A 309 -2.58 1.98 -23.78
N LEU A 310 -2.99 2.92 -22.94
CA LEU A 310 -4.38 3.29 -22.73
C LEU A 310 -5.02 3.86 -24.02
N SER A 311 -4.31 4.71 -24.77
CA SER A 311 -4.82 5.28 -26.04
C SER A 311 -5.00 4.24 -27.15
N HIS A 312 -4.34 3.09 -27.06
CA HIS A 312 -4.45 1.99 -27.99
C HIS A 312 -5.24 0.80 -27.41
N SER A 313 -5.93 0.99 -26.29
CA SER A 313 -6.66 -0.08 -25.60
C SER A 313 -7.66 -0.83 -26.50
N SER A 314 -8.37 -0.14 -27.39
CA SER A 314 -9.30 -0.80 -28.33
C SER A 314 -8.65 -1.80 -29.29
N SER A 315 -7.36 -1.60 -29.62
CA SER A 315 -6.59 -2.55 -30.44
C SER A 315 -5.93 -3.64 -29.60
N LEU A 316 -5.68 -3.39 -28.33
CA LEU A 316 -4.96 -4.29 -27.42
C LEU A 316 -5.89 -5.16 -26.57
N ILE A 317 -7.05 -4.64 -26.16
CA ILE A 317 -8.00 -5.33 -25.27
C ILE A 317 -9.22 -5.76 -26.08
N HIS A 318 -9.66 -6.98 -25.88
CA HIS A 318 -10.88 -7.41 -26.55
C HIS A 318 -12.15 -6.89 -25.86
N GLY A 319 -13.29 -6.96 -26.55
CA GLY A 319 -14.58 -6.58 -25.97
C GLY A 319 -14.92 -7.40 -24.73
N GLY A 320 -15.27 -6.72 -23.63
CA GLY A 320 -15.53 -7.37 -22.33
C GLY A 320 -14.28 -7.62 -21.48
N GLY A 321 -13.08 -7.19 -21.89
CA GLY A 321 -11.88 -7.26 -21.08
C GLY A 321 -11.81 -6.19 -20.00
N ALA A 322 -10.68 -6.10 -19.29
CA ALA A 322 -10.44 -5.13 -18.23
C ALA A 322 -9.08 -4.43 -18.34
N TYR A 323 -9.07 -3.12 -18.06
CA TYR A 323 -7.86 -2.32 -17.85
C TYR A 323 -7.85 -1.81 -16.39
N VAL A 324 -6.85 -2.20 -15.63
CA VAL A 324 -6.69 -1.75 -14.24
C VAL A 324 -5.36 -1.03 -14.09
N THR A 325 -5.41 0.20 -13.61
CA THR A 325 -4.21 0.99 -13.31
C THR A 325 -4.16 1.40 -11.84
N THR A 326 -2.96 1.47 -11.27
CA THR A 326 -2.70 2.02 -9.93
C THR A 326 -2.17 3.46 -9.99
N VAL A 327 -1.92 3.98 -11.19
CA VAL A 327 -1.34 5.32 -11.41
C VAL A 327 -2.33 6.25 -12.10
N GLY A 328 -2.99 5.77 -13.15
CA GLY A 328 -3.94 6.56 -13.94
C GLY A 328 -3.39 6.94 -15.31
N ASP A 329 -3.92 8.05 -15.84
CA ASP A 329 -3.69 8.49 -17.22
C ASP A 329 -2.36 9.23 -17.43
N TYR A 330 -1.65 9.57 -16.39
CA TYR A 330 -0.33 10.22 -16.44
C TYR A 330 0.79 9.22 -16.07
N VAL A 331 1.99 9.48 -16.51
CA VAL A 331 3.17 8.73 -16.06
C VAL A 331 3.56 9.24 -14.68
N ALA A 332 3.68 8.34 -13.71
CA ALA A 332 4.10 8.70 -12.36
C ALA A 332 5.44 9.46 -12.36
N ASN A 333 5.50 10.55 -11.62
CA ASN A 333 6.71 11.33 -11.39
C ASN A 333 6.96 11.46 -9.88
N TYR A 334 7.75 10.56 -9.33
CA TYR A 334 7.99 10.52 -7.88
C TYR A 334 8.76 11.74 -7.33
N LYS A 335 9.26 12.63 -8.21
CA LYS A 335 9.88 13.90 -7.79
C LYS A 335 8.84 15.00 -7.55
N GLU A 336 7.68 14.93 -8.20
CA GLU A 336 6.71 16.03 -8.27
C GLU A 336 5.31 15.63 -7.80
N ASP A 337 4.91 14.36 -8.00
CA ASP A 337 3.57 13.88 -7.63
C ASP A 337 3.34 14.08 -6.13
N ILE A 338 2.18 14.65 -5.79
CA ILE A 338 1.74 14.89 -4.42
C ILE A 338 0.71 13.87 -3.96
N PHE A 339 0.52 13.75 -2.66
CA PHE A 339 -0.55 12.95 -2.09
C PHE A 339 -1.87 13.74 -2.14
N ASP A 340 -2.69 13.42 -3.12
CA ASP A 340 -4.02 13.99 -3.31
C ASP A 340 -5.04 12.89 -3.58
N SER A 341 -6.13 12.90 -2.86
CA SER A 341 -7.26 11.99 -3.10
C SER A 341 -8.02 12.30 -4.41
N TRP A 342 -7.77 13.48 -5.01
CA TRP A 342 -8.42 13.97 -6.23
C TRP A 342 -7.47 14.08 -7.43
N ASP A 343 -6.25 13.55 -7.31
CA ASP A 343 -5.16 13.82 -8.24
C ASP A 343 -5.36 13.28 -9.67
N ASN A 344 -6.50 12.67 -9.98
CA ASN A 344 -6.74 12.14 -11.32
C ASN A 344 -8.20 12.30 -11.78
N PRO A 345 -8.65 13.55 -12.05
CA PRO A 345 -10.04 13.81 -12.48
C PRO A 345 -10.38 13.13 -13.82
N SER A 346 -9.41 12.99 -14.74
CA SER A 346 -9.62 12.29 -16.02
C SER A 346 -9.84 10.79 -15.80
N ALA A 347 -9.07 10.14 -14.93
CA ALA A 347 -9.27 8.75 -14.58
C ALA A 347 -10.61 8.52 -13.85
N ASN A 348 -11.04 9.46 -13.01
CA ASN A 348 -12.33 9.39 -12.35
C ASN A 348 -13.48 9.54 -13.37
N ALA A 349 -13.38 10.48 -14.31
CA ALA A 349 -14.36 10.62 -15.39
C ALA A 349 -14.39 9.34 -16.26
N ARG A 350 -13.23 8.77 -16.58
CA ARG A 350 -13.11 7.52 -17.33
C ARG A 350 -13.76 6.36 -16.60
N LYS A 351 -13.59 6.26 -15.28
CA LYS A 351 -14.25 5.26 -14.45
C LYS A 351 -15.77 5.40 -14.44
N MET A 352 -16.29 6.64 -14.42
CA MET A 352 -17.74 6.89 -14.44
C MET A 352 -18.38 6.59 -15.79
N PHE A 353 -17.73 6.95 -16.89
CA PHE A 353 -18.29 6.89 -18.25
C PHE A 353 -17.69 5.78 -19.09
N GLY A 354 -16.63 5.13 -18.65
CA GLY A 354 -15.83 4.20 -19.45
C GLY A 354 -16.62 3.02 -19.98
N SER A 355 -17.51 2.44 -19.18
CA SER A 355 -18.35 1.30 -19.61
C SER A 355 -19.38 1.68 -20.70
N ILE A 356 -19.64 2.98 -20.90
CA ILE A 356 -20.54 3.48 -21.94
C ILE A 356 -19.77 3.75 -23.24
N ILE A 357 -18.51 4.21 -23.12
CA ILE A 357 -17.68 4.67 -24.23
C ILE A 357 -16.79 3.55 -24.79
N TRP A 358 -16.29 2.66 -23.92
CA TRP A 358 -15.38 1.59 -24.29
C TRP A 358 -16.00 0.22 -24.12
N SER A 359 -15.61 -0.70 -24.97
CA SER A 359 -16.03 -2.10 -24.89
C SER A 359 -15.34 -2.91 -23.78
N TYR A 360 -14.54 -2.28 -22.91
CA TYR A 360 -13.83 -2.90 -21.79
C TYR A 360 -14.06 -2.15 -20.49
N ASN A 361 -13.84 -2.82 -19.36
CA ASN A 361 -13.95 -2.21 -18.03
C ASN A 361 -12.65 -1.47 -17.67
N TYR A 362 -12.75 -0.18 -17.31
CA TYR A 362 -11.64 0.61 -16.80
C TYR A 362 -11.74 0.78 -15.29
N THR A 363 -10.63 0.53 -14.57
CA THR A 363 -10.54 0.75 -13.12
C THR A 363 -9.24 1.47 -12.80
N HIS A 364 -9.34 2.65 -12.17
CA HIS A 364 -8.25 3.24 -11.40
C HIS A 364 -8.35 2.70 -9.98
N TYR A 365 -7.38 1.89 -9.58
CA TYR A 365 -7.37 1.20 -8.30
C TYR A 365 -6.49 1.93 -7.29
N TYR A 366 -7.09 2.26 -6.16
CA TYR A 366 -6.39 2.80 -5.00
C TYR A 366 -6.54 1.83 -3.83
N PHE A 367 -5.43 1.45 -3.23
CA PHE A 367 -5.42 0.57 -2.05
C PHE A 367 -5.45 1.41 -0.78
N ASP A 368 -6.51 1.31 -0.01
CA ASP A 368 -6.63 1.86 1.34
C ASP A 368 -6.76 0.71 2.34
N PRO A 369 -5.69 0.41 3.09
CA PRO A 369 -5.69 -0.68 4.06
C PRO A 369 -6.60 -0.44 5.27
N ASN A 370 -6.94 0.82 5.55
CA ASN A 370 -7.80 1.21 6.68
C ASN A 370 -9.26 1.37 6.27
N ALA A 371 -9.59 1.12 5.01
CA ALA A 371 -10.95 1.31 4.54
C ALA A 371 -11.90 0.46 5.37
N LYS A 372 -12.56 1.08 6.34
CA LYS A 372 -13.76 0.55 6.99
C LYS A 372 -14.85 0.20 5.96
N THR A 373 -14.68 0.71 4.75
CA THR A 373 -15.46 0.49 3.55
C THR A 373 -14.95 -0.64 2.66
N ALA A 374 -13.73 -1.13 2.85
CA ALA A 374 -13.37 -2.43 2.32
C ALA A 374 -14.23 -3.43 3.08
N SER A 375 -15.51 -3.46 2.67
CA SER A 375 -16.55 -4.40 3.12
C SER A 375 -15.99 -5.47 4.04
N ALA A 376 -16.52 -5.57 5.20
CA ALA A 376 -16.49 -6.59 6.24
C ALA A 376 -15.61 -7.86 6.12
N ASN A 377 -14.90 -8.07 5.04
CA ASN A 377 -14.00 -9.19 4.77
C ASN A 377 -12.57 -8.65 4.64
N ASN A 378 -11.87 -8.56 5.77
CA ASN A 378 -10.41 -8.41 5.83
C ASN A 378 -9.69 -9.73 5.50
N ASP A 379 -10.35 -10.65 4.79
CA ASP A 379 -9.81 -11.95 4.37
C ASP A 379 -8.48 -11.80 3.63
N TRP A 380 -8.25 -10.64 3.00
CA TRP A 380 -7.00 -10.36 2.31
C TRP A 380 -5.78 -10.33 3.24
N ILE A 381 -5.94 -9.97 4.52
CA ILE A 381 -4.81 -9.89 5.48
C ILE A 381 -4.29 -11.30 5.74
N GLU A 382 -5.18 -12.20 6.13
CA GLU A 382 -4.86 -13.60 6.40
C GLU A 382 -4.36 -14.30 5.12
N GLN A 383 -5.06 -14.08 4.00
CA GLN A 383 -4.68 -14.68 2.73
C GLN A 383 -3.29 -14.23 2.25
N CYS A 384 -2.95 -12.95 2.37
CA CYS A 384 -1.60 -12.45 2.06
C CYS A 384 -0.55 -13.02 3.02
N GLY A 385 -0.89 -13.16 4.31
CA GLY A 385 -0.04 -13.82 5.29
C GLY A 385 0.25 -15.28 4.94
N ASP A 386 -0.77 -16.02 4.53
CA ASP A 386 -0.65 -17.42 4.11
C ASP A 386 0.21 -17.56 2.84
N PHE A 387 0.07 -16.66 1.87
CA PHE A 387 0.90 -16.69 0.66
C PHE A 387 2.40 -16.52 0.97
N LEU A 388 2.73 -15.66 1.93
CA LEU A 388 4.12 -15.49 2.37
C LEU A 388 4.60 -16.70 3.19
N LYS A 389 3.76 -17.19 4.11
CA LYS A 389 4.09 -18.29 5.01
C LYS A 389 4.37 -19.60 4.26
N ASN A 390 3.57 -19.91 3.26
CA ASN A 390 3.69 -21.16 2.48
C ASN A 390 4.58 -21.02 1.23
N GLY A 391 5.18 -19.83 0.99
CA GLY A 391 6.09 -19.57 -0.12
C GLY A 391 5.42 -19.45 -1.49
N THR A 392 4.08 -19.29 -1.55
CA THR A 392 3.37 -18.99 -2.81
C THR A 392 3.93 -17.72 -3.44
N VAL A 393 4.23 -16.72 -2.62
CA VAL A 393 4.91 -15.50 -3.06
C VAL A 393 6.12 -15.20 -2.18
N LYS A 394 7.11 -14.53 -2.77
CA LYS A 394 8.29 -13.99 -2.09
C LYS A 394 8.41 -12.51 -2.38
N CYS A 395 8.82 -11.74 -1.38
CA CYS A 395 9.18 -10.34 -1.58
C CYS A 395 10.56 -10.26 -2.23
N VAL A 396 10.65 -9.55 -3.33
CA VAL A 396 11.95 -9.24 -3.93
C VAL A 396 12.41 -7.90 -3.35
N VAL A 397 13.46 -7.95 -2.55
CA VAL A 397 14.13 -6.76 -2.03
C VAL A 397 15.21 -6.35 -3.03
N ASP A 398 15.11 -5.11 -3.53
CA ASP A 398 16.10 -4.52 -4.43
C ASP A 398 17.30 -4.02 -3.62
N LYS A 399 17.04 -3.16 -2.62
CA LYS A 399 18.10 -2.60 -1.78
C LYS A 399 17.64 -2.37 -0.34
N VAL A 400 18.57 -2.61 0.60
CA VAL A 400 18.39 -2.28 2.02
C VAL A 400 19.30 -1.11 2.35
N TYR A 401 18.74 -0.08 2.98
CA TYR A 401 19.47 1.10 3.44
C TYR A 401 19.49 1.16 4.96
N ASP A 402 20.61 1.61 5.54
CA ASP A 402 20.62 2.04 6.94
C ASP A 402 19.81 3.33 7.09
N TRP A 403 19.21 3.55 8.25
CA TRP A 403 18.44 4.77 8.50
C TRP A 403 19.22 6.08 8.29
N LYS A 404 20.55 6.05 8.42
CA LYS A 404 21.44 7.19 8.17
C LYS A 404 21.46 7.57 6.69
N ASP A 405 21.25 6.62 5.81
CA ASP A 405 21.29 6.78 4.36
C ASP A 405 19.90 7.11 3.78
N HIS A 406 18.97 7.60 4.62
CA HIS A 406 17.60 7.93 4.22
C HIS A 406 17.54 8.85 2.99
N LYS A 407 18.45 9.83 2.87
CA LYS A 407 18.51 10.73 1.71
C LYS A 407 18.83 9.99 0.42
N GLU A 408 19.75 9.02 0.47
CA GLU A 408 20.10 8.18 -0.68
C GLU A 408 18.91 7.28 -1.05
N ALA A 409 18.26 6.65 -0.06
CA ALA A 409 17.10 5.79 -0.27
C ALA A 409 15.97 6.53 -1.00
N PHE A 410 15.59 7.72 -0.54
CA PHE A 410 14.56 8.54 -1.16
C PHE A 410 15.00 9.08 -2.54
N SER A 411 16.28 9.44 -2.71
CA SER A 411 16.83 9.85 -4.01
C SER A 411 16.79 8.70 -5.02
N TYR A 412 17.16 7.49 -4.60
CA TYR A 412 17.09 6.32 -5.48
C TYR A 412 15.63 5.99 -5.83
N MET A 413 14.71 6.05 -4.87
CA MET A 413 13.30 5.86 -5.14
C MET A 413 12.75 6.87 -6.16
N ALA A 414 13.19 8.14 -6.06
CA ALA A 414 12.80 9.19 -6.99
C ALA A 414 13.25 8.94 -8.44
N THR A 415 14.24 8.08 -8.65
CA THR A 415 14.66 7.68 -10.01
C THR A 415 13.67 6.76 -10.71
N GLN A 416 12.76 6.11 -9.97
CA GLN A 416 11.82 5.09 -10.46
C GLN A 416 12.52 3.87 -11.10
N ARG A 417 13.77 3.61 -10.70
CA ARG A 417 14.60 2.51 -11.24
C ARG A 417 14.65 1.27 -10.34
N ALA A 418 14.05 1.34 -9.17
CA ALA A 418 14.01 0.21 -8.25
C ALA A 418 13.31 -1.01 -8.89
N GLN A 419 13.93 -2.17 -8.75
CA GLN A 419 13.43 -3.45 -9.25
C GLN A 419 13.08 -4.36 -8.07
N GLY A 420 11.96 -4.08 -7.44
CA GLY A 420 11.54 -4.67 -6.19
C GLY A 420 11.36 -3.63 -5.08
N LYS A 421 11.49 -4.06 -3.84
CA LYS A 421 11.29 -3.22 -2.65
C LYS A 421 12.56 -2.54 -2.17
N LEU A 422 12.42 -1.29 -1.77
CA LEU A 422 13.44 -0.58 -1.01
C LEU A 422 13.09 -0.69 0.47
N ILE A 423 14.05 -1.10 1.27
CA ILE A 423 13.87 -1.31 2.71
C ILE A 423 14.80 -0.38 3.47
N MET A 424 14.29 0.21 4.53
CA MET A 424 15.10 0.98 5.48
C MET A 424 15.21 0.22 6.80
N ASN A 425 16.44 -0.11 7.18
CA ASN A 425 16.74 -0.71 8.47
C ASN A 425 16.78 0.39 9.52
N VAL A 426 15.91 0.29 10.54
CA VAL A 426 15.76 1.25 11.63
C VAL A 426 16.01 0.60 13.01
N GLU A 427 16.56 -0.60 13.05
CA GLU A 427 16.77 -1.34 14.29
C GLU A 427 17.67 -0.59 15.29
N LYS A 428 18.65 0.16 14.78
CA LYS A 428 19.57 1.00 15.55
C LYS A 428 19.19 2.48 15.55
N PHE A 429 17.95 2.74 15.28
CA PHE A 429 17.38 4.08 15.16
C PHE A 429 17.37 4.84 16.48
#